data_0df1b4e6e38a090ef8cb18bdefa34bcf
#
_entry.id   0df1b4e6e38a090ef8cb18bdefa34bcf
#
_cell.length_a   1.000
_cell.length_b   1.000
_cell.length_c   1.000
_cell.angle_alpha   90.00
_cell.angle_beta   90.00
_cell.angle_gamma   90.00
#
_symmetry.space_group_name_H-M   'P 1'
#
loop_
_entity.id
_entity.type
_entity.pdbx_description
1 polymer ?
#
loop_
_entity_poly.entity_id
_entity_poly.type
_entity_poly.pdbx_seq_one_letter_code
_entity_poly.pdbx_strand_id
1 'polypeptide(L)'
;MDLEAARAYPFLGSAAPLAVSRAQGCFLFTPDGRRILDAAGGAIVANIGYGREEVAEVARRALLEVTYVVPPFATESRVQLVSRLRASWLPEGLSRVVFASGGSDAVDLALRIARQHFLS
;
A
#
# COMPACT_ATOMS: atom_id res chain seq x y z
N MET A 1 -17.85 4.70 18.53
CA MET A 1 -17.42 5.36 17.28
C MET A 1 -18.50 6.34 16.89
N ASP A 2 -18.15 7.60 16.68
CA ASP A 2 -19.08 8.63 16.22
C ASP A 2 -19.27 8.51 14.70
N LEU A 3 -20.40 7.88 14.29
CA LEU A 3 -20.73 7.71 12.88
C LEU A 3 -21.31 9.00 12.26
N GLU A 4 -21.70 9.99 13.06
CA GLU A 4 -22.13 11.28 12.55
C GLU A 4 -20.93 12.04 11.93
N ALA A 5 -19.78 11.98 12.59
CA ALA A 5 -18.54 12.52 12.03
C ALA A 5 -18.12 11.83 10.71
N ALA A 6 -18.48 10.56 10.51
CA ALA A 6 -18.19 9.85 9.28
C ALA A 6 -18.92 10.43 8.05
N ARG A 7 -20.04 11.11 8.24
CA ARG A 7 -20.79 11.79 7.15
C ARG A 7 -20.04 12.97 6.55
N ALA A 8 -19.02 13.47 7.23
CA ALA A 8 -18.14 14.51 6.68
C ALA A 8 -17.20 13.99 5.59
N TYR A 9 -17.09 12.66 5.39
CA TYR A 9 -16.31 12.08 4.32
C TYR A 9 -17.04 12.19 2.98
N PRO A 10 -16.50 12.91 2.00
CA PRO A 10 -17.19 13.16 0.72
C PRO A 10 -17.38 11.91 -0.15
N PHE A 11 -16.66 10.83 0.14
CA PHE A 11 -16.73 9.56 -0.59
C PHE A 11 -17.76 8.59 -0.05
N LEU A 12 -18.36 8.89 1.10
CA LEU A 12 -19.48 8.11 1.61
C LEU A 12 -20.72 8.55 0.85
N GLY A 13 -21.21 7.71 -0.05
CA GLY A 13 -22.47 7.92 -0.75
C GLY A 13 -23.66 8.02 0.22
N SER A 14 -24.87 7.92 -0.30
CA SER A 14 -26.13 8.00 0.48
C SER A 14 -26.33 6.87 1.49
N ALA A 15 -25.54 5.78 1.41
CA ALA A 15 -25.62 4.66 2.35
C ALA A 15 -25.01 5.02 3.70
N ALA A 16 -25.63 4.54 4.79
CA ALA A 16 -25.03 4.67 6.12
C ALA A 16 -23.67 3.96 6.17
N PRO A 17 -22.62 4.61 6.70
CA PRO A 17 -21.31 4.00 6.76
C PRO A 17 -21.32 2.77 7.66
N LEU A 18 -20.67 1.69 7.21
CA LEU A 18 -20.46 0.52 8.02
C LEU A 18 -19.31 0.78 9.01
N ALA A 19 -19.61 0.70 10.31
CA ALA A 19 -18.56 0.78 11.32
C ALA A 19 -17.74 -0.51 11.34
N VAL A 20 -16.41 -0.38 11.21
CA VAL A 20 -15.46 -1.48 11.35
C VAL A 20 -14.59 -1.23 12.58
N SER A 21 -14.54 -2.18 13.51
CA SER A 21 -13.72 -2.08 14.72
C SER A 21 -12.35 -2.75 14.58
N ARG A 22 -12.27 -3.83 13.79
CA ARG A 22 -11.03 -4.55 13.49
C ARG A 22 -11.17 -5.35 12.20
N ALA A 23 -10.04 -5.79 11.67
CA ALA A 23 -10.00 -6.71 10.53
C ALA A 23 -8.95 -7.81 10.79
N GLN A 24 -9.20 -9.02 10.25
CA GLN A 24 -8.27 -10.14 10.37
C GLN A 24 -8.47 -11.13 9.23
N GLY A 25 -7.38 -11.55 8.60
CA GLY A 25 -7.44 -12.40 7.41
C GLY A 25 -8.24 -11.73 6.29
N CYS A 26 -9.32 -12.34 5.87
CA CYS A 26 -10.27 -11.79 4.88
C CYS A 26 -11.57 -11.24 5.51
N PHE A 27 -11.60 -11.03 6.82
CA PHE A 27 -12.82 -10.64 7.52
C PHE A 27 -12.69 -9.27 8.17
N LEU A 28 -13.77 -8.49 8.07
CA LEU A 28 -14.01 -7.27 8.82
C LEU A 28 -14.95 -7.59 10.00
N PHE A 29 -14.76 -6.90 11.11
CA PHE A 29 -15.58 -7.05 12.30
C PHE A 29 -16.15 -5.70 12.71
N THR A 30 -17.45 -5.68 12.95
CA THR A 30 -18.17 -4.49 13.42
C THR A 30 -18.12 -4.38 14.96
N PRO A 31 -18.40 -3.20 15.54
CA PRO A 31 -18.45 -3.04 16.99
C PRO A 31 -19.50 -3.91 17.68
N ASP A 32 -20.60 -4.26 16.97
CA ASP A 32 -21.66 -5.14 17.43
C ASP A 32 -21.35 -6.64 17.25
N GLY A 33 -20.12 -6.98 16.82
CA GLY A 33 -19.60 -8.34 16.73
C GLY A 33 -19.92 -9.09 15.44
N ARG A 34 -20.54 -8.47 14.45
CA ARG A 34 -20.75 -9.11 13.15
C ARG A 34 -19.45 -9.34 12.43
N ARG A 35 -19.32 -10.47 11.77
CA ARG A 35 -18.21 -10.84 10.90
C ARG A 35 -18.65 -10.73 9.44
N ILE A 36 -17.92 -9.96 8.65
CA ILE A 36 -18.21 -9.67 7.25
C ILE A 36 -17.03 -10.14 6.41
N LEU A 37 -17.29 -10.95 5.40
CA LEU A 37 -16.26 -11.30 4.40
C LEU A 37 -15.99 -10.10 3.52
N ASP A 38 -14.73 -9.67 3.47
CA ASP A 38 -14.28 -8.66 2.50
C ASP A 38 -13.86 -9.35 1.19
N ALA A 39 -14.84 -9.62 0.35
CA ALA A 39 -14.62 -10.23 -0.96
C ALA A 39 -13.95 -9.27 -1.97
N ALA A 40 -13.91 -7.98 -1.66
CA ALA A 40 -13.23 -6.97 -2.49
C ALA A 40 -11.76 -6.75 -2.10
N GLY A 41 -11.29 -7.36 -1.01
CA GLY A 41 -9.92 -7.24 -0.52
C GLY A 41 -9.49 -5.79 -0.31
N GLY A 42 -10.35 -4.95 0.29
CA GLY A 42 -10.08 -3.54 0.50
C GLY A 42 -9.84 -2.78 -0.82
N ALA A 43 -10.64 -3.03 -1.85
CA ALA A 43 -10.43 -2.54 -3.22
C ALA A 43 -9.08 -3.00 -3.81
N ILE A 44 -8.80 -4.29 -3.66
CA ILE A 44 -7.62 -4.99 -4.23
C ILE A 44 -6.28 -4.65 -3.53
N VAL A 45 -6.29 -3.97 -2.40
CA VAL A 45 -5.04 -3.59 -1.69
C VAL A 45 -4.70 -4.47 -0.49
N ALA A 46 -5.68 -5.20 0.06
CA ALA A 46 -5.49 -6.07 1.22
C ALA A 46 -5.20 -7.54 0.83
N ASN A 47 -4.48 -7.77 -0.27
CA ASN A 47 -4.25 -9.11 -0.85
C ASN A 47 -3.49 -10.06 0.08
N ILE A 48 -2.68 -9.55 0.98
CA ILE A 48 -1.96 -10.35 1.98
C ILE A 48 -2.83 -10.67 3.21
N GLY A 49 -4.05 -10.15 3.27
CA GLY A 49 -4.95 -10.24 4.41
C GLY A 49 -4.70 -9.18 5.47
N TYR A 50 -5.70 -9.00 6.31
CA TYR A 50 -5.68 -8.04 7.43
C TYR A 50 -5.01 -8.64 8.67
N GLY A 51 -4.45 -7.77 9.51
CA GLY A 51 -3.96 -8.14 10.84
C GLY A 51 -2.76 -9.09 10.81
N ARG A 52 -1.87 -8.96 9.82
CA ARG A 52 -0.65 -9.75 9.69
C ARG A 52 0.39 -9.24 10.69
N GLU A 53 0.60 -10.01 11.75
CA GLU A 53 1.51 -9.66 12.85
C GLU A 53 2.95 -9.54 12.38
N GLU A 54 3.40 -10.45 11.50
CA GLU A 54 4.74 -10.42 10.93
C GLU A 54 5.02 -9.16 10.11
N VAL A 55 4.01 -8.63 9.41
CA VAL A 55 4.13 -7.37 8.65
C VAL A 55 4.19 -6.18 9.62
N ALA A 56 3.33 -6.18 10.64
CA ALA A 56 3.30 -5.14 11.65
C ALA A 56 4.64 -5.05 12.41
N GLU A 57 5.23 -6.18 12.76
CA GLU A 57 6.51 -6.24 13.47
C GLU A 57 7.68 -5.75 12.60
N VAL A 58 7.70 -6.11 11.30
CA VAL A 58 8.70 -5.58 10.37
C VAL A 58 8.56 -4.06 10.21
N ALA A 59 7.33 -3.57 10.07
CA ALA A 59 7.07 -2.13 9.97
C ALA A 59 7.47 -1.40 11.26
N ARG A 60 7.16 -1.95 12.44
CA ARG A 60 7.55 -1.40 13.73
C ARG A 60 9.07 -1.25 13.83
N ARG A 61 9.83 -2.29 13.49
CA ARG A 61 11.29 -2.25 13.52
C ARG A 61 11.86 -1.21 12.55
N ALA A 62 11.37 -1.21 11.31
CA ALA A 62 11.82 -0.25 10.31
C ALA A 62 11.58 1.21 10.73
N LEU A 63 10.43 1.49 11.36
CA LEU A 63 10.13 2.84 11.88
C LEU A 63 11.02 3.26 13.04
N LEU A 64 11.45 2.32 13.89
CA LEU A 64 12.37 2.60 14.99
C LEU A 64 13.82 2.78 14.52
N GLU A 65 14.24 2.08 13.48
CA GLU A 65 15.59 2.12 12.96
C GLU A 65 15.81 3.31 12.02
N VAL A 66 15.00 3.39 10.96
CA VAL A 66 15.12 4.43 9.92
C VAL A 66 13.75 4.79 9.38
N THR A 67 13.14 5.82 9.90
CA THR A 67 11.82 6.28 9.47
C THR A 67 11.84 6.81 8.04
N TYR A 68 12.86 7.61 7.69
CA TYR A 68 12.99 8.20 6.36
C TYR A 68 14.45 8.58 6.06
N VAL A 69 14.85 8.37 4.83
CA VAL A 69 16.07 8.95 4.23
C VAL A 69 15.79 9.45 2.83
N VAL A 70 16.41 10.55 2.46
CA VAL A 70 16.27 11.12 1.11
C VAL A 70 16.82 10.16 0.02
N PRO A 71 16.34 10.24 -1.23
CA PRO A 71 16.66 9.30 -2.29
C PRO A 71 18.15 8.99 -2.54
N PRO A 72 19.14 9.89 -2.36
CA PRO A 72 20.54 9.55 -2.54
C PRO A 72 21.07 8.51 -1.54
N PHE A 73 20.41 8.33 -0.41
CA PHE A 73 20.80 7.35 0.59
C PHE A 73 20.10 6.01 0.38
N ALA A 74 20.85 4.92 0.46
CA ALA A 74 20.32 3.57 0.39
C ALA A 74 20.03 3.04 1.81
N THR A 75 18.90 2.37 1.98
CA THR A 75 18.63 1.54 3.16
C THR A 75 18.72 0.07 2.79
N GLU A 76 19.09 -0.76 3.74
CA GLU A 76 19.20 -2.22 3.54
C GLU A 76 17.90 -2.80 2.99
N SER A 77 16.76 -2.44 3.57
CA SER A 77 15.44 -2.90 3.13
C SER A 77 15.11 -2.53 1.68
N ARG A 78 15.49 -1.32 1.26
CA ARG A 78 15.30 -0.85 -0.14
C ARG A 78 16.17 -1.64 -1.11
N VAL A 79 17.44 -1.86 -0.75
CA VAL A 79 18.39 -2.64 -1.57
C VAL A 79 17.90 -4.07 -1.71
N GLN A 80 17.49 -4.71 -0.63
CA GLN A 80 16.95 -6.08 -0.64
C GLN A 80 15.68 -6.19 -1.50
N LEU A 81 14.76 -5.23 -1.39
CA LEU A 81 13.55 -5.20 -2.22
C LEU A 81 13.90 -5.13 -3.71
N VAL A 82 14.77 -4.18 -4.11
CA VAL A 82 15.19 -4.05 -5.51
C VAL A 82 15.87 -5.33 -6.01
N SER A 83 16.72 -5.94 -5.18
CA SER A 83 17.39 -7.20 -5.53
C SER A 83 16.39 -8.33 -5.78
N ARG A 84 15.37 -8.47 -4.93
CA ARG A 84 14.30 -9.47 -5.11
C ARG A 84 13.45 -9.20 -6.37
N LEU A 85 13.08 -7.94 -6.61
CA LEU A 85 12.34 -7.56 -7.81
C LEU A 85 13.11 -7.91 -9.08
N ARG A 86 14.40 -7.60 -9.12
CA ARG A 86 15.28 -7.94 -10.27
C ARG A 86 15.43 -9.44 -10.48
N ALA A 87 15.51 -10.21 -9.41
CA ALA A 87 15.71 -11.65 -9.49
C ALA A 87 14.47 -12.43 -9.94
N SER A 88 13.25 -11.92 -9.66
CA SER A 88 12.04 -12.75 -9.76
C SER A 88 10.85 -12.10 -10.47
N TRP A 89 10.82 -10.77 -10.60
CA TRP A 89 9.62 -10.06 -11.04
C TRP A 89 9.80 -9.20 -12.27
N LEU A 90 10.99 -8.61 -12.46
CA LEU A 90 11.22 -7.75 -13.60
C LEU A 90 11.43 -8.57 -14.86
N PRO A 91 10.84 -8.17 -15.99
CA PRO A 91 11.15 -8.74 -17.29
C PRO A 91 12.64 -8.60 -17.62
N GLU A 92 13.15 -9.51 -18.45
CA GLU A 92 14.52 -9.43 -18.95
C GLU A 92 14.77 -8.07 -19.63
N GLY A 93 15.92 -7.48 -19.34
CA GLY A 93 16.30 -6.14 -19.85
C GLY A 93 15.85 -4.97 -18.97
N LEU A 94 14.88 -5.15 -18.07
CA LEU A 94 14.50 -4.13 -17.09
C LEU A 94 15.27 -4.30 -15.78
N SER A 95 16.22 -3.40 -15.52
CA SER A 95 17.13 -3.51 -14.38
C SER A 95 17.03 -2.36 -13.37
N ARG A 96 16.26 -1.31 -13.67
CA ARG A 96 16.12 -0.12 -12.83
C ARG A 96 14.72 -0.03 -12.24
N VAL A 97 14.66 0.36 -10.98
CA VAL A 97 13.39 0.52 -10.24
C VAL A 97 13.32 1.92 -9.68
N VAL A 98 12.20 2.60 -9.89
CA VAL A 98 11.89 3.87 -9.25
C VAL A 98 10.66 3.67 -8.40
N PHE A 99 10.74 4.08 -7.13
CA PHE A 99 9.62 4.05 -6.21
C PHE A 99 8.84 5.36 -6.29
N ALA A 100 7.51 5.25 -6.26
CA ALA A 100 6.57 6.36 -6.24
C ALA A 100 5.60 6.18 -5.07
N SER A 101 4.89 7.24 -4.69
CA SER A 101 3.95 7.23 -3.58
C SER A 101 2.62 6.53 -3.90
N GLY A 102 2.32 6.33 -5.18
CA GLY A 102 1.11 5.65 -5.61
C GLY A 102 1.12 5.33 -7.10
N GLY A 103 0.09 4.58 -7.56
CA GLY A 103 -0.02 4.16 -8.95
C GLY A 103 -0.08 5.32 -9.95
N SER A 104 -0.82 6.38 -9.62
CA SER A 104 -0.93 7.58 -10.48
C SER A 104 0.43 8.26 -10.66
N ASP A 105 1.20 8.42 -9.57
CA ASP A 105 2.54 8.99 -9.63
C ASP A 105 3.49 8.10 -10.44
N ALA A 106 3.38 6.78 -10.30
CA ALA A 106 4.19 5.83 -11.05
C ALA A 106 3.91 5.91 -12.55
N VAL A 107 2.64 6.03 -12.95
CA VAL A 107 2.25 6.18 -14.36
C VAL A 107 2.71 7.52 -14.93
N ASP A 108 2.51 8.63 -14.21
CA ASP A 108 2.99 9.95 -14.64
C ASP A 108 4.52 9.94 -14.84
N LEU A 109 5.24 9.35 -13.90
CA LEU A 109 6.70 9.23 -14.00
C LEU A 109 7.11 8.37 -15.21
N ALA A 110 6.43 7.26 -15.48
CA ALA A 110 6.69 6.41 -16.64
C ALA A 110 6.50 7.18 -17.96
N LEU A 111 5.42 7.96 -18.06
CA LEU A 111 5.16 8.81 -19.24
C LEU A 111 6.23 9.89 -19.43
N ARG A 112 6.69 10.51 -18.33
CA ARG A 112 7.78 11.50 -18.38
C ARG A 112 9.10 10.88 -18.85
N ILE A 113 9.46 9.69 -18.36
CA ILE A 113 10.66 8.96 -18.75
C ILE A 113 10.58 8.61 -20.23
N ALA A 114 9.46 8.06 -20.69
CA ALA A 114 9.25 7.74 -22.10
C ALA A 114 9.40 8.99 -22.98
N ARG A 115 8.71 10.08 -22.63
CA ARG A 115 8.81 11.35 -23.35
C ARG A 115 10.24 11.87 -23.42
N GLN A 116 10.97 11.85 -22.31
CA GLN A 116 12.35 12.32 -22.26
C GLN A 116 13.25 11.48 -23.15
N HIS A 117 13.07 10.16 -23.17
CA HIS A 117 13.84 9.26 -24.02
C HIS A 117 13.67 9.54 -25.52
N PHE A 118 12.46 9.88 -25.98
CA PHE A 118 12.18 10.14 -27.39
C PHE A 118 12.42 11.60 -27.82
N LEU A 119 12.69 12.51 -26.88
CA LEU A 119 13.01 13.90 -27.17
C LEU A 119 14.50 14.22 -27.05
N SER A 120 15.29 13.27 -26.57
CA SER A 120 16.77 13.37 -26.50
C SER A 120 17.42 12.65 -27.67
#